data_56e7ff867b6fb3d2d24c144217b9716c
#
_entry.id   56e7ff867b6fb3d2d24c144217b9716c
#
_cell.length_a   1.000
_cell.length_b   1.000
_cell.length_c   1.000
_cell.angle_alpha   90.00
_cell.angle_beta   90.00
_cell.angle_gamma   90.00
#
_symmetry.space_group_name_H-M   'P 1'
#
loop_
_entity.id
_entity.type
_entity.pdbx_description
1 polymer ?
#
loop_
_entity_poly.entity_id
_entity_poly.type
_entity_poly.pdbx_seq_one_letter_code
_entity_poly.pdbx_strand_id
1 'polypeptide(L)'
;MALRGDDIVGVRVDKSGKLIGLLKGESKSYARLTDTVIEKAAEALDRDRGRPGRHAVLFIATRLRETGKDADAALAAQLEAAVVAGFSSSAVGAVEQFLFALTGIDPNSLLSSHLTAASKKKRPRHAVGVQIADHADFIKLLFGGL
;
A
#
# COMPACT_ATOMS: atom_id res chain seq x y z
N MET A 1 0.16 -16.03 -14.89
CA MET A 1 0.08 -14.58 -15.19
C MET A 1 0.09 -13.85 -13.85
N ALA A 2 1.16 -13.15 -13.50
CA ALA A 2 1.20 -12.41 -12.25
C ALA A 2 0.22 -11.24 -12.34
N LEU A 3 -0.74 -11.18 -11.43
CA LEU A 3 -1.62 -10.03 -11.29
C LEU A 3 -0.74 -8.83 -10.92
N ARG A 4 -0.58 -7.88 -11.83
CA ARG A 4 0.05 -6.60 -11.52
C ARG A 4 -0.95 -5.79 -10.69
N GLY A 5 -0.71 -5.72 -9.40
CA GLY A 5 -1.53 -4.95 -8.46
C GLY A 5 -0.65 -4.21 -7.46
N ASP A 6 -1.27 -3.42 -6.62
CA ASP A 6 -0.61 -2.86 -5.43
C ASP A 6 -0.49 -3.99 -4.39
N ASP A 7 0.65 -4.07 -3.69
CA ASP A 7 0.86 -5.08 -2.66
C ASP A 7 -0.07 -4.85 -1.46
N ILE A 8 -0.34 -3.57 -1.17
CA ILE A 8 -1.18 -3.16 -0.05
C ILE A 8 -2.11 -2.03 -0.53
N VAL A 9 -3.40 -2.18 -0.24
CA VAL A 9 -4.38 -1.09 -0.36
C VAL A 9 -5.10 -0.95 0.97
N GLY A 10 -5.02 0.25 1.55
CA GLY A 10 -5.72 0.58 2.78
C GLY A 10 -6.89 1.54 2.51
N VAL A 11 -7.92 1.42 3.34
CA VAL A 11 -9.12 2.26 3.29
C VAL A 11 -9.32 2.91 4.64
N ARG A 12 -9.50 4.22 4.66
CA ARG A 12 -9.81 4.96 5.88
C ARG A 12 -11.20 5.56 5.79
N VAL A 13 -12.01 5.26 6.80
CA VAL A 13 -13.35 5.81 6.96
C VAL A 13 -13.44 6.64 8.25
N ASP A 14 -14.35 7.58 8.27
CA ASP A 14 -14.71 8.31 9.49
C ASP A 14 -15.69 7.50 10.36
N LYS A 15 -16.10 8.09 11.49
CA LYS A 15 -17.04 7.46 12.44
C LYS A 15 -18.42 7.18 11.84
N SER A 16 -18.79 7.85 10.75
CA SER A 16 -20.04 7.64 10.03
C SER A 16 -19.95 6.59 8.92
N GLY A 17 -18.76 6.00 8.69
CA GLY A 17 -18.50 5.07 7.60
C GLY A 17 -18.24 5.75 6.25
N LYS A 18 -18.03 7.07 6.23
CA LYS A 18 -17.69 7.81 5.01
C LYS A 18 -16.21 7.60 4.66
N LEU A 19 -15.94 7.31 3.40
CA LEU A 19 -14.59 7.21 2.85
C LEU A 19 -13.86 8.57 2.95
N ILE A 20 -12.75 8.62 3.67
CA ILE A 20 -11.94 9.83 3.89
C ILE A 20 -10.48 9.67 3.49
N GLY A 21 -10.06 8.49 3.08
CA GLY A 21 -8.69 8.27 2.62
C GLY A 21 -8.47 6.89 2.02
N LEU A 22 -7.48 6.84 1.12
CA LEU A 22 -6.94 5.61 0.57
C LEU A 22 -5.44 5.56 0.83
N LEU A 23 -4.92 4.37 1.05
CA LEU A 23 -3.50 4.08 1.17
C LEU A 23 -3.09 3.19 0.01
N LYS A 24 -2.03 3.57 -0.70
CA LYS A 24 -1.32 2.72 -1.64
C LYS A 24 -0.03 2.26 -1.00
N GLY A 25 0.18 0.96 -0.86
CA GLY A 25 1.36 0.39 -0.26
C GLY A 25 2.16 -0.51 -1.19
N GLU A 26 3.45 -0.55 -0.96
CA GLU A 26 4.40 -1.45 -1.57
C GLU A 26 5.19 -2.15 -0.48
N SER A 27 5.43 -3.45 -0.62
CA SER A 27 6.22 -4.24 0.33
C SER A 27 7.48 -4.79 -0.32
N LYS A 28 8.57 -4.83 0.43
CA LYS A 28 9.83 -5.43 0.01
C LYS A 28 10.39 -6.29 1.13
N SER A 29 10.76 -7.52 0.77
CA SER A 29 11.40 -8.47 1.69
C SER A 29 12.71 -8.94 1.08
N TYR A 30 13.83 -8.51 1.69
CA TYR A 30 15.19 -8.82 1.22
C TYR A 30 16.13 -8.99 2.40
N ALA A 31 16.97 -10.03 2.38
CA ALA A 31 18.02 -10.20 3.38
C ALA A 31 18.92 -8.96 3.48
N ARG A 32 19.21 -8.32 2.34
CA ARG A 32 19.95 -7.06 2.26
C ARG A 32 19.16 -6.05 1.42
N LEU A 33 18.68 -5.02 2.06
CA LEU A 33 18.03 -3.89 1.41
C LEU A 33 19.09 -3.02 0.72
N THR A 34 18.81 -2.54 -0.49
CA THR A 34 19.70 -1.66 -1.26
C THR A 34 18.92 -0.46 -1.80
N ASP A 35 19.64 0.61 -2.17
CA ASP A 35 19.03 1.80 -2.82
C ASP A 35 18.19 1.40 -4.04
N THR A 36 18.70 0.52 -4.89
CA THR A 36 17.97 0.05 -6.08
C THR A 36 16.63 -0.62 -5.74
N VAL A 37 16.57 -1.38 -4.63
CA VAL A 37 15.30 -2.00 -4.17
C VAL A 37 14.32 -0.94 -3.71
N ILE A 38 14.80 0.07 -2.98
CA ILE A 38 13.96 1.17 -2.51
C ILE A 38 13.50 2.05 -3.68
N GLU A 39 14.36 2.34 -4.66
CA GLU A 39 14.00 3.07 -5.88
C GLU A 39 12.89 2.35 -6.66
N LYS A 40 13.01 1.04 -6.88
CA LYS A 40 11.96 0.24 -7.53
C LYS A 40 10.64 0.24 -6.75
N ALA A 41 10.70 0.22 -5.42
CA ALA A 41 9.51 0.36 -4.59
C ALA A 41 8.87 1.76 -4.73
N ALA A 42 9.70 2.80 -4.79
CA ALA A 42 9.24 4.16 -5.02
C ALA A 42 8.57 4.32 -6.39
N GLU A 43 9.18 3.77 -7.44
CA GLU A 43 8.59 3.75 -8.78
C GLU A 43 7.24 3.01 -8.80
N ALA A 44 7.12 1.91 -8.07
CA ALA A 44 5.86 1.19 -7.93
C ALA A 44 4.78 2.04 -7.25
N LEU A 45 5.15 2.74 -6.18
CA LEU A 45 4.25 3.67 -5.50
C LEU A 45 3.83 4.85 -6.38
N ASP A 46 4.71 5.34 -7.25
CA ASP A 46 4.44 6.47 -8.15
C ASP A 46 3.60 6.08 -9.38
N ARG A 47 3.47 4.77 -9.70
CA ARG A 47 2.59 4.30 -10.77
C ARG A 47 1.14 4.78 -10.54
N ASP A 48 0.38 4.91 -11.62
CA ASP A 48 -1.01 5.40 -11.60
C ASP A 48 -1.16 6.78 -10.95
N ARG A 49 -0.15 7.63 -11.13
CA ARG A 49 -0.06 8.95 -10.49
C ARG A 49 -0.04 8.85 -8.95
N GLY A 50 0.52 7.77 -8.42
CA GLY A 50 0.61 7.49 -6.99
C GLY A 50 -0.70 7.09 -6.33
N ARG A 51 -1.69 6.68 -7.11
CA ARG A 51 -3.00 6.23 -6.64
C ARG A 51 -3.06 4.70 -6.61
N PRO A 52 -3.93 4.10 -5.79
CA PRO A 52 -4.19 2.68 -5.86
C PRO A 52 -4.69 2.25 -7.24
N GLY A 53 -4.34 1.04 -7.64
CA GLY A 53 -4.82 0.44 -8.87
C GLY A 53 -6.34 0.25 -8.84
N ARG A 54 -7.04 0.60 -9.94
CA ARG A 54 -8.49 0.47 -10.02
C ARG A 54 -8.96 -0.95 -9.73
N HIS A 55 -8.27 -1.95 -10.26
CA HIS A 55 -8.62 -3.36 -10.04
C HIS A 55 -8.50 -3.77 -8.58
N ALA A 56 -7.47 -3.30 -7.87
CA ALA A 56 -7.30 -3.59 -6.45
C ALA A 56 -8.45 -3.01 -5.61
N VAL A 57 -8.85 -1.77 -5.89
CA VAL A 57 -9.96 -1.12 -5.17
C VAL A 57 -11.30 -1.81 -5.48
N LEU A 58 -11.56 -2.17 -6.75
CA LEU A 58 -12.78 -2.91 -7.12
C LEU A 58 -12.80 -4.32 -6.51
N PHE A 59 -11.65 -4.98 -6.40
CA PHE A 59 -11.57 -6.26 -5.70
C PHE A 59 -11.96 -6.14 -4.22
N ILE A 60 -11.49 -5.09 -3.53
CA ILE A 60 -11.88 -4.80 -2.14
C ILE A 60 -13.39 -4.56 -2.08
N ALA A 61 -13.96 -3.76 -2.97
CA ALA A 61 -15.40 -3.50 -3.00
C ALA A 61 -16.21 -4.80 -3.18
N THR A 62 -15.77 -5.68 -4.07
CA THR A 62 -16.38 -7.01 -4.24
C THR A 62 -16.34 -7.82 -2.95
N ARG A 63 -15.19 -7.89 -2.28
CA ARG A 63 -15.04 -8.62 -1.02
C ARG A 63 -15.91 -8.04 0.11
N LEU A 64 -16.03 -6.73 0.19
CA LEU A 64 -16.92 -6.08 1.15
C LEU A 64 -18.39 -6.46 0.92
N ARG A 65 -18.85 -6.54 -0.34
CA ARG A 65 -20.22 -7.00 -0.65
C ARG A 65 -20.47 -8.45 -0.23
N GLU A 66 -19.48 -9.32 -0.34
CA GLU A 66 -19.57 -10.73 0.05
C GLU A 66 -19.76 -10.93 1.55
N THR A 67 -19.45 -9.94 2.41
CA THR A 67 -19.68 -10.04 3.86
C THR A 67 -21.16 -10.03 4.23
N GLY A 68 -22.03 -9.52 3.36
CA GLY A 68 -23.46 -9.39 3.61
C GLY A 68 -23.87 -8.33 4.64
N LYS A 69 -22.92 -7.47 5.07
CA LYS A 69 -23.20 -6.40 6.03
C LYS A 69 -23.52 -5.09 5.30
N ASP A 70 -24.57 -4.40 5.74
CA ASP A 70 -25.00 -3.13 5.12
C ASP A 70 -23.90 -2.05 5.13
N ALA A 71 -23.14 -1.94 6.22
CA ALA A 71 -22.03 -1.00 6.32
C ALA A 71 -20.91 -1.29 5.29
N ASP A 72 -20.59 -2.58 5.08
CA ASP A 72 -19.59 -3.00 4.12
C ASP A 72 -20.09 -2.78 2.68
N ALA A 73 -21.38 -3.03 2.42
CA ALA A 73 -21.99 -2.75 1.12
C ALA A 73 -22.01 -1.23 0.81
N ALA A 74 -22.28 -0.40 1.81
CA ALA A 74 -22.22 1.06 1.67
C ALA A 74 -20.78 1.55 1.38
N LEU A 75 -19.77 0.99 2.04
CA LEU A 75 -18.37 1.29 1.76
C LEU A 75 -17.95 0.81 0.37
N ALA A 76 -18.39 -0.38 -0.05
CA ALA A 76 -18.14 -0.89 -1.38
C ALA A 76 -18.67 0.08 -2.47
N ALA A 77 -19.89 0.60 -2.31
CA ALA A 77 -20.45 1.58 -3.24
C ALA A 77 -19.62 2.87 -3.30
N GLN A 78 -19.08 3.35 -2.16
CA GLN A 78 -18.20 4.51 -2.14
C GLN A 78 -16.87 4.25 -2.87
N LEU A 79 -16.29 3.06 -2.72
CA LEU A 79 -15.07 2.68 -3.42
C LEU A 79 -15.27 2.58 -4.93
N GLU A 80 -16.39 2.01 -5.38
CA GLU A 80 -16.77 1.96 -6.79
C GLU A 80 -16.95 3.37 -7.39
N ALA A 81 -17.66 4.24 -6.67
CA ALA A 81 -17.83 5.64 -7.07
C ALA A 81 -16.48 6.39 -7.13
N ALA A 82 -15.56 6.10 -6.20
CA ALA A 82 -14.22 6.66 -6.19
C ALA A 82 -13.40 6.25 -7.43
N VAL A 83 -13.52 4.99 -7.86
CA VAL A 83 -12.87 4.50 -9.10
C VAL A 83 -13.44 5.22 -10.33
N VAL A 84 -14.76 5.37 -10.43
CA VAL A 84 -15.42 6.10 -11.52
C VAL A 84 -14.97 7.56 -11.55
N ALA A 85 -14.89 8.22 -10.39
CA ALA A 85 -14.41 9.59 -10.24
C ALA A 85 -12.88 9.77 -10.42
N GLY A 86 -12.16 8.69 -10.79
CA GLY A 86 -10.70 8.71 -10.97
C GLY A 86 -9.94 9.09 -9.71
N PHE A 87 -10.43 8.72 -8.52
CA PHE A 87 -9.86 9.04 -7.21
C PHE A 87 -9.67 10.55 -6.99
N SER A 88 -10.64 11.35 -7.37
CA SER A 88 -10.62 12.78 -7.08
C SER A 88 -10.62 13.02 -5.57
N SER A 89 -10.04 14.13 -5.12
CA SER A 89 -9.98 14.48 -3.69
C SER A 89 -11.36 14.63 -3.06
N SER A 90 -12.37 15.02 -3.83
CA SER A 90 -13.77 15.08 -3.38
C SER A 90 -14.38 13.69 -3.16
N ALA A 91 -13.92 12.67 -3.89
CA ALA A 91 -14.43 11.30 -3.78
C ALA A 91 -13.72 10.47 -2.71
N VAL A 92 -12.41 10.68 -2.50
CA VAL A 92 -11.61 9.82 -1.62
C VAL A 92 -10.93 10.56 -0.46
N GLY A 93 -11.01 11.89 -0.41
CA GLY A 93 -10.23 12.68 0.54
C GLY A 93 -8.73 12.63 0.23
N ALA A 94 -7.94 12.08 1.15
CA ALA A 94 -6.49 11.96 0.99
C ALA A 94 -6.09 10.63 0.34
N VAL A 95 -5.03 10.67 -0.48
CA VAL A 95 -4.31 9.46 -0.92
C VAL A 95 -2.90 9.52 -0.36
N GLU A 96 -2.57 8.56 0.48
CA GLU A 96 -1.25 8.42 1.11
C GLU A 96 -0.51 7.22 0.52
N GLN A 97 0.82 7.22 0.66
CA GLN A 97 1.68 6.14 0.20
C GLN A 97 2.40 5.49 1.39
N PHE A 98 2.62 4.19 1.32
CA PHE A 98 3.25 3.43 2.38
C PHE A 98 4.28 2.44 1.79
N LEU A 99 5.49 2.47 2.31
CA LEU A 99 6.53 1.49 2.00
C LEU A 99 6.80 0.64 3.24
N PHE A 100 6.61 -0.67 3.10
CA PHE A 100 7.00 -1.64 4.11
C PHE A 100 8.24 -2.40 3.67
N ALA A 101 9.29 -2.42 4.49
CA ALA A 101 10.52 -3.14 4.21
C ALA A 101 10.84 -4.13 5.34
N LEU A 102 10.97 -5.41 4.98
CA LEU A 102 11.45 -6.47 5.85
C LEU A 102 12.86 -6.86 5.42
N THR A 103 13.85 -6.79 6.31
CA THR A 103 15.26 -6.96 5.92
C THR A 103 16.13 -7.49 7.04
N GLY A 104 17.27 -8.08 6.69
CA GLY A 104 18.28 -8.56 7.64
C GLY A 104 19.25 -7.46 8.15
N ILE A 105 19.22 -6.27 7.55
CA ILE A 105 20.08 -5.13 7.93
C ILE A 105 19.26 -3.97 8.46
N ASP A 106 19.90 -3.01 9.14
CA ASP A 106 19.21 -1.78 9.57
C ASP A 106 18.74 -0.97 8.36
N PRO A 107 17.42 -0.76 8.17
CA PRO A 107 16.86 -0.04 7.03
C PRO A 107 16.83 1.49 7.20
N ASN A 108 17.14 2.02 8.39
CA ASN A 108 16.82 3.40 8.77
C ASN A 108 17.44 4.45 7.83
N SER A 109 18.72 4.33 7.49
CA SER A 109 19.41 5.30 6.65
C SER A 109 18.82 5.34 5.23
N LEU A 110 18.56 4.16 4.64
CA LEU A 110 18.00 4.03 3.29
C LEU A 110 16.56 4.57 3.23
N LEU A 111 15.72 4.22 4.20
CA LEU A 111 14.34 4.68 4.25
C LEU A 111 14.25 6.18 4.52
N SER A 112 15.08 6.73 5.40
CA SER A 112 15.11 8.16 5.69
C SER A 112 15.52 9.00 4.48
N SER A 113 16.54 8.58 3.74
CA SER A 113 16.98 9.23 2.51
C SER A 113 15.87 9.24 1.47
N HIS A 114 15.16 8.11 1.32
CA HIS A 114 14.07 7.98 0.38
C HIS A 114 12.85 8.83 0.77
N LEU A 115 12.47 8.87 2.05
CA LEU A 115 11.38 9.73 2.54
C LEU A 115 11.69 11.22 2.33
N THR A 116 12.93 11.64 2.57
CA THR A 116 13.37 13.02 2.32
C THR A 116 13.23 13.39 0.84
N ALA A 117 13.61 12.50 -0.07
CA ALA A 117 13.42 12.70 -1.51
C ALA A 117 11.94 12.73 -1.91
N ALA A 118 11.11 11.90 -1.31
CA ALA A 118 9.68 11.80 -1.57
C ALA A 118 8.90 13.03 -1.06
N SER A 119 9.35 13.67 0.02
CA SER A 119 8.69 14.87 0.59
C SER A 119 8.59 16.03 -0.41
N LYS A 120 9.45 16.04 -1.44
CA LYS A 120 9.42 17.01 -2.55
C LYS A 120 8.25 16.76 -3.52
N LYS A 121 7.58 15.63 -3.47
CA LYS A 121 6.54 15.19 -4.42
C LYS A 121 5.13 15.31 -3.83
N LYS A 122 4.72 16.34 -3.20
CA LYS A 122 3.32 16.68 -2.81
C LYS A 122 2.40 15.55 -2.25
N ARG A 123 2.88 14.30 -2.06
CA ARG A 123 2.10 13.20 -1.49
C ARG A 123 2.74 12.72 -0.19
N PRO A 124 1.95 12.60 0.89
CA PRO A 124 2.43 11.98 2.10
C PRO A 124 2.89 10.55 1.81
N ARG A 125 4.14 10.25 2.14
CA ARG A 125 4.70 8.91 2.05
C ARG A 125 5.28 8.53 3.41
N HIS A 126 4.87 7.37 3.87
CA HIS A 126 5.32 6.78 5.12
C HIS A 126 6.16 5.55 4.80
N ALA A 127 7.12 5.23 5.65
CA ALA A 127 7.87 3.98 5.54
C ALA A 127 8.02 3.34 6.92
N VAL A 128 7.94 2.02 6.93
CA VAL A 128 8.26 1.19 8.09
C VAL A 128 9.27 0.14 7.66
N GLY A 129 10.39 0.11 8.35
CA GLY A 129 11.40 -0.93 8.21
C GLY A 129 11.38 -1.85 9.43
N VAL A 130 11.39 -3.15 9.17
CA VAL A 130 11.53 -4.19 10.20
C VAL A 130 12.81 -4.95 9.93
N GLN A 131 13.73 -4.93 10.90
CA GLN A 131 14.95 -5.70 10.85
C GLN A 131 14.76 -7.06 11.52
N ILE A 132 15.13 -8.13 10.80
CA ILE A 132 15.17 -9.50 11.34
C ILE A 132 16.56 -10.06 11.08
N ALA A 133 17.33 -10.31 12.14
CA ALA A 133 18.73 -10.74 12.03
C ALA A 133 18.90 -11.97 11.12
N ASP A 134 18.02 -12.97 11.30
CA ASP A 134 18.03 -14.21 10.51
C ASP A 134 16.92 -14.20 9.45
N HIS A 135 16.88 -13.15 8.62
CA HIS A 135 15.85 -12.92 7.63
C HIS A 135 15.61 -14.14 6.71
N ALA A 136 16.66 -14.80 6.22
CA ALA A 136 16.55 -15.94 5.33
C ALA A 136 15.86 -17.14 6.02
N ASP A 137 16.19 -17.41 7.26
CA ASP A 137 15.59 -18.51 8.04
C ASP A 137 14.17 -18.17 8.46
N PHE A 138 13.88 -16.90 8.76
CA PHE A 138 12.52 -16.44 8.99
C PHE A 138 11.62 -16.67 7.76
N ILE A 139 12.11 -16.33 6.56
CA ILE A 139 11.36 -16.56 5.30
C ILE A 139 11.16 -18.05 5.06
N LYS A 140 12.18 -18.90 5.29
CA LYS A 140 12.03 -20.37 5.19
C LYS A 140 10.98 -20.89 6.18
N LEU A 141 10.96 -20.36 7.42
CA LEU A 141 9.98 -20.78 8.42
C LEU A 141 8.54 -20.43 7.99
N LEU A 142 8.33 -19.27 7.39
CA LEU A 142 7.00 -18.82 6.94
C LEU A 142 6.50 -19.59 5.71
N PHE A 143 7.37 -19.93 4.78
CA PHE A 143 6.99 -20.48 3.47
C PHE A 143 7.53 -21.89 3.21
N GLY A 144 8.40 -22.42 4.05
CA GLY A 144 9.05 -23.72 3.88
C GLY A 144 8.17 -24.93 4.20
N GLY A 145 6.94 -24.72 4.61
CA GLY A 145 5.94 -25.74 4.87
C GLY A 145 4.84 -25.84 3.81
N LEU A 146 5.01 -25.19 2.65
CA LEU A 146 4.09 -25.22 1.52
C LEU A 146 4.55 -26.22 0.48
#